data_7451c3fde77cfbe41f5567387c75a757
#
_entry.id   7451c3fde77cfbe41f5567387c75a757
#
_cell.length_a   1.000
_cell.length_b   1.000
_cell.length_c   1.000
_cell.angle_alpha   90.00
_cell.angle_beta   90.00
_cell.angle_gamma   90.00
#
_symmetry.space_group_name_H-M   'P 1'
#
loop_
_entity.id
_entity.type
_entity.pdbx_description
1 polymer ?
#
loop_
_entity_poly.entity_id
_entity_poly.type
_entity_poly.pdbx_seq_one_letter_code
_entity_poly.pdbx_strand_id
1 'polypeptide(L)'
;PSEIKTNDDRVAFLASFGWQVAPEPTQTQEVRIPTEPSEVFERYNDLQRSQGFDLSAYAGKNVRRYVYEIKNYPDSSDTYYATLFIYKNAVIGGDVCSSAQGGTMHGLCMPK
;
A
#
# COMPACT_ATOMS: atom_id res chain seq x y z
N PRO A 1 -2.31 14.67 -7.56
CA PRO A 1 -1.78 15.06 -6.27
C PRO A 1 -0.30 14.93 -6.28
N SER A 2 0.32 16.00 -6.09
CA SER A 2 1.73 16.05 -6.34
C SER A 2 2.55 15.59 -5.14
N GLU A 3 2.06 15.80 -3.91
CA GLU A 3 2.88 15.46 -2.76
C GLU A 3 2.03 14.90 -1.63
N ILE A 4 2.51 13.80 -1.08
CA ILE A 4 1.86 13.11 0.02
C ILE A 4 2.76 13.26 1.25
N LYS A 5 2.55 14.34 2.00
CA LYS A 5 3.41 14.68 3.13
C LYS A 5 2.81 14.35 4.48
N THR A 6 1.50 14.46 4.61
CA THR A 6 0.83 14.37 5.90
C THR A 6 -0.08 13.16 5.94
N ASN A 7 -0.55 12.84 7.16
CA ASN A 7 -1.55 11.79 7.31
C ASN A 7 -2.81 12.11 6.51
N ASP A 8 -3.25 13.37 6.53
CA ASP A 8 -4.43 13.77 5.76
C ASP A 8 -4.23 13.53 4.27
N ASP A 9 -3.02 13.78 3.76
CA ASP A 9 -2.72 13.52 2.35
C ASP A 9 -2.82 12.04 2.03
N ARG A 10 -2.34 11.16 2.92
CA ARG A 10 -2.41 9.73 2.70
C ARG A 10 -3.86 9.23 2.74
N VAL A 11 -4.63 9.72 3.71
CA VAL A 11 -6.05 9.35 3.80
C VAL A 11 -6.80 9.81 2.56
N ALA A 12 -6.53 11.04 2.09
CA ALA A 12 -7.16 11.55 0.88
C ALA A 12 -6.75 10.77 -0.35
N PHE A 13 -5.48 10.33 -0.42
CA PHE A 13 -5.03 9.50 -1.53
C PHE A 13 -5.83 8.19 -1.58
N LEU A 14 -6.00 7.53 -0.45
CA LEU A 14 -6.78 6.29 -0.38
C LEU A 14 -8.26 6.56 -0.70
N ALA A 15 -8.79 7.70 -0.27
CA ALA A 15 -10.17 8.06 -0.56
C ALA A 15 -10.40 8.25 -2.06
N SER A 16 -9.35 8.63 -2.80
CA SER A 16 -9.47 8.79 -4.25
C SER A 16 -9.76 7.46 -4.95
N PHE A 17 -9.47 6.33 -4.31
CA PHE A 17 -9.84 5.00 -4.82
C PHE A 17 -11.19 4.52 -4.26
N GLY A 18 -11.81 5.33 -3.39
CA GLY A 18 -13.07 4.96 -2.76
C GLY A 18 -12.93 4.38 -1.36
N TRP A 19 -11.68 4.26 -0.85
CA TRP A 19 -11.49 3.63 0.46
C TRP A 19 -11.72 4.61 1.59
N GLN A 20 -12.53 4.18 2.57
CA GLN A 20 -12.70 4.87 3.83
C GLN A 20 -11.84 4.12 4.84
N VAL A 21 -10.87 4.80 5.41
CA VAL A 21 -9.91 4.18 6.32
C VAL A 21 -9.98 4.83 7.69
N ALA A 22 -9.44 4.14 8.68
CA ALA A 22 -9.30 4.72 10.02
C ALA A 22 -8.46 6.00 9.92
N PRO A 23 -8.68 6.98 10.81
CA PRO A 23 -8.01 8.28 10.70
C PRO A 23 -6.50 8.23 10.94
N GLU A 24 -6.00 7.14 11.53
CA GLU A 24 -4.58 6.99 11.82
C GLU A 24 -4.11 5.62 11.36
N PRO A 25 -2.84 5.49 10.96
CA PRO A 25 -2.34 4.19 10.52
C PRO A 25 -2.21 3.23 11.69
N THR A 26 -2.42 1.95 11.42
CA THR A 26 -2.19 0.89 12.40
C THR A 26 -0.70 0.59 12.52
N GLN A 27 0.06 0.84 11.46
CA GLN A 27 1.51 0.65 11.44
C GLN A 27 2.17 1.75 10.63
N THR A 28 3.34 2.16 11.08
CA THR A 28 4.23 3.07 10.36
C THR A 28 5.62 2.50 10.52
N GLN A 29 6.28 2.22 9.41
CA GLN A 29 7.60 1.60 9.42
C GLN A 29 8.49 2.23 8.36
N GLU A 30 9.80 2.25 8.65
CA GLU A 30 10.78 2.50 7.61
C GLU A 30 11.27 1.15 7.13
N VAL A 31 11.25 0.92 5.83
CA VAL A 31 11.69 -0.34 5.23
C VAL A 31 12.68 -0.04 4.13
N ARG A 32 13.60 -0.97 3.91
CA ARG A 32 14.58 -0.85 2.84
C ARG A 32 14.15 -1.73 1.68
N ILE A 33 14.12 -1.15 0.48
CA ILE A 33 13.83 -1.93 -0.72
C ILE A 33 15.08 -2.76 -1.04
N PRO A 34 14.94 -4.09 -1.22
CA PRO A 34 16.11 -4.94 -1.40
C PRO A 34 16.86 -4.63 -2.69
N THR A 35 18.19 -4.77 -2.62
CA THR A 35 19.04 -4.65 -3.80
C THR A 35 19.17 -5.99 -4.53
N GLU A 36 18.95 -7.09 -3.81
CA GLU A 36 18.96 -8.44 -4.37
C GLU A 36 17.58 -9.05 -4.09
N PRO A 37 16.64 -8.87 -4.99
CA PRO A 37 15.26 -9.27 -4.72
C PRO A 37 15.11 -10.78 -4.63
N SER A 38 14.31 -11.20 -3.65
CA SER A 38 13.90 -12.60 -3.51
C SER A 38 12.72 -12.87 -4.44
N GLU A 39 12.36 -14.15 -4.59
CA GLU A 39 11.19 -14.52 -5.35
C GLU A 39 9.92 -13.90 -4.75
N VAL A 40 9.85 -13.85 -3.43
CA VAL A 40 8.69 -13.24 -2.75
C VAL A 40 8.59 -11.77 -3.11
N PHE A 41 9.72 -11.06 -3.07
CA PHE A 41 9.71 -9.65 -3.42
C PHE A 41 9.31 -9.44 -4.87
N GLU A 42 9.81 -10.30 -5.78
CA GLU A 42 9.50 -10.14 -7.19
C GLU A 42 8.01 -10.34 -7.47
N ARG A 43 7.37 -11.30 -6.78
CA ARG A 43 5.93 -11.49 -6.92
C ARG A 43 5.17 -10.28 -6.41
N TYR A 44 5.59 -9.72 -5.29
CA TYR A 44 4.96 -8.53 -4.75
C TYR A 44 5.13 -7.35 -5.73
N ASN A 45 6.32 -7.24 -6.32
CA ASN A 45 6.58 -6.15 -7.27
C ASN A 45 5.81 -6.34 -8.58
N ASP A 46 5.49 -7.57 -8.95
CA ASP A 46 4.61 -7.80 -10.11
C ASP A 46 3.25 -7.16 -9.85
N LEU A 47 2.70 -7.29 -8.64
CA LEU A 47 1.48 -6.62 -8.28
C LEU A 47 1.63 -5.10 -8.38
N GLN A 48 2.78 -4.57 -7.98
CA GLN A 48 3.02 -3.13 -8.09
C GLN A 48 3.06 -2.70 -9.55
N ARG A 49 3.73 -3.46 -10.40
CA ARG A 49 3.81 -3.15 -11.83
C ARG A 49 2.43 -3.16 -12.48
N SER A 50 1.54 -4.04 -12.04
CA SER A 50 0.18 -4.08 -12.57
C SER A 50 -0.58 -2.79 -12.29
N GLN A 51 -0.12 -2.00 -11.32
CA GLN A 51 -0.73 -0.73 -10.94
C GLN A 51 0.02 0.46 -11.52
N GLY A 52 1.11 0.22 -12.25
CA GLY A 52 1.94 1.29 -12.77
C GLY A 52 3.07 1.70 -11.85
N PHE A 53 3.31 0.96 -10.77
CA PHE A 53 4.44 1.19 -9.86
C PHE A 53 5.56 0.19 -10.14
N ASP A 54 6.75 0.48 -9.65
CA ASP A 54 7.87 -0.45 -9.74
C ASP A 54 8.82 -0.21 -8.56
N LEU A 55 8.73 -1.07 -7.55
CA LEU A 55 9.56 -0.91 -6.37
C LEU A 55 11.03 -1.14 -6.65
N SER A 56 11.36 -1.92 -7.68
CA SER A 56 12.77 -2.18 -8.00
C SER A 56 13.51 -0.92 -8.42
N ALA A 57 12.78 0.11 -8.87
CA ALA A 57 13.40 1.40 -9.20
C ALA A 57 13.97 2.09 -7.96
N TYR A 58 13.60 1.62 -6.77
CA TYR A 58 14.04 2.21 -5.50
C TYR A 58 14.95 1.27 -4.72
N ALA A 59 15.57 0.31 -5.40
CA ALA A 59 16.44 -0.68 -4.77
C ALA A 59 17.50 0.02 -3.91
N GLY A 60 17.66 -0.45 -2.67
CA GLY A 60 18.61 0.11 -1.72
C GLY A 60 18.14 1.37 -1.00
N LYS A 61 16.96 1.89 -1.35
CA LYS A 61 16.43 3.08 -0.71
C LYS A 61 15.60 2.71 0.51
N ASN A 62 15.63 3.59 1.52
CA ASN A 62 14.73 3.47 2.66
C ASN A 62 13.46 4.22 2.35
N VAL A 63 12.33 3.55 2.50
CA VAL A 63 11.03 4.13 2.20
C VAL A 63 10.13 3.96 3.41
N ARG A 64 9.05 4.76 3.47
CA ARG A 64 8.09 4.67 4.57
C ARG A 64 6.93 3.80 4.15
N ARG A 65 6.53 2.88 5.03
CA ARG A 65 5.38 2.01 4.84
C ARG A 65 4.32 2.38 5.85
N TYR A 66 3.11 2.71 5.36
CA TYR A 66 1.96 3.05 6.20
C TYR A 66 0.85 2.07 5.93
N VAL A 67 0.25 1.54 7.01
CA VAL A 67 -0.85 0.58 6.91
C VAL A 67 -2.07 1.17 7.59
N TYR A 68 -3.21 1.19 6.87
CA TYR A 68 -4.47 1.73 7.37
C TYR A 68 -5.54 0.66 7.36
N GLU A 69 -6.35 0.61 8.42
CA GLU A 69 -7.51 -0.27 8.44
C GLU A 69 -8.59 0.31 7.53
N ILE A 70 -9.14 -0.53 6.63
CA ILE A 70 -10.22 -0.14 5.74
C ILE A 70 -11.54 -0.37 6.45
N LYS A 71 -12.44 0.63 6.39
CA LYS A 71 -13.73 0.57 7.07
C LYS A 71 -14.88 0.18 6.16
N ASN A 72 -14.67 0.20 4.85
CA ASN A 72 -15.75 0.00 3.89
C ASN A 72 -15.43 -1.03 2.81
N TYR A 73 -14.67 -2.07 3.15
CA TYR A 73 -14.40 -3.11 2.18
C TYR A 73 -15.70 -3.83 1.82
N PRO A 74 -16.03 -3.97 0.51
CA PRO A 74 -17.32 -4.53 0.13
C PRO A 74 -17.43 -6.02 0.44
N ASP A 75 -18.62 -6.44 0.90
CA ASP A 75 -19.04 -7.84 1.01
C ASP A 75 -18.08 -8.73 1.78
N SER A 76 -17.43 -8.19 2.82
CA SER A 76 -16.49 -8.99 3.59
C SER A 76 -16.73 -8.85 5.08
N SER A 77 -16.58 -9.97 5.78
CA SER A 77 -16.56 -9.98 7.24
C SER A 77 -15.14 -9.90 7.77
N ASP A 78 -14.12 -10.03 6.89
CA ASP A 78 -12.72 -9.92 7.29
C ASP A 78 -12.32 -8.46 7.38
N THR A 79 -11.30 -8.18 8.19
CA THR A 79 -10.69 -6.87 8.23
C THR A 79 -9.69 -6.75 7.08
N TYR A 80 -9.77 -5.66 6.34
CA TYR A 80 -8.85 -5.38 5.25
C TYR A 80 -8.00 -4.16 5.57
N TYR A 81 -6.79 -4.16 5.04
CA TYR A 81 -5.82 -3.09 5.27
C TYR A 81 -5.28 -2.56 3.96
N ALA A 82 -5.09 -1.26 3.89
CA ALA A 82 -4.44 -0.61 2.75
C ALA A 82 -3.04 -0.23 3.16
N THR A 83 -2.06 -0.59 2.34
CA THR A 83 -0.66 -0.27 2.55
C THR A 83 -0.22 0.74 1.51
N LEU A 84 0.54 1.76 1.95
CA LEU A 84 1.18 2.72 1.05
C LEU A 84 2.66 2.76 1.32
N PHE A 85 3.45 2.77 0.25
CA PHE A 85 4.88 3.02 0.32
C PHE A 85 5.15 4.43 -0.20
N ILE A 86 5.84 5.23 0.61
CA ILE A 86 6.11 6.64 0.30
C ILE A 86 7.61 6.87 0.27
N TYR A 87 8.09 7.49 -0.80
CA TYR A 87 9.48 7.91 -0.91
C TYR A 87 9.51 9.35 -1.40
N LYS A 88 10.17 10.22 -0.64
CA LYS A 88 10.28 11.65 -0.98
C LYS A 88 8.91 12.26 -1.33
N ASN A 89 7.94 12.00 -0.46
CA ASN A 89 6.58 12.52 -0.55
C ASN A 89 5.78 12.00 -1.75
N ALA A 90 6.23 10.93 -2.39
CA ALA A 90 5.51 10.32 -3.50
C ALA A 90 5.08 8.90 -3.15
N VAL A 91 3.89 8.52 -3.56
CA VAL A 91 3.44 7.13 -3.45
C VAL A 91 4.17 6.33 -4.52
N ILE A 92 4.96 5.33 -4.08
CA ILE A 92 5.73 4.49 -4.99
C ILE A 92 5.21 3.06 -5.07
N GLY A 93 4.20 2.73 -4.25
CA GLY A 93 3.58 1.42 -4.29
C GLY A 93 2.50 1.32 -3.24
N GLY A 94 1.73 0.24 -3.31
CA GLY A 94 0.69 0.00 -2.34
C GLY A 94 -0.08 -1.26 -2.65
N ASP A 95 -0.93 -1.65 -1.69
CA ASP A 95 -1.78 -2.82 -1.85
C ASP A 95 -2.95 -2.75 -0.88
N VAL A 96 -3.91 -3.64 -1.12
CA VAL A 96 -5.02 -3.88 -0.20
C VAL A 96 -5.00 -5.37 0.10
N CYS A 97 -4.99 -5.74 1.38
CA CYS A 97 -4.93 -7.14 1.76
C CYS A 97 -5.87 -7.46 2.92
N SER A 98 -6.31 -8.71 2.95
CA SER A 98 -7.12 -9.25 4.03
C SER A 98 -6.23 -9.60 5.21
N SER A 99 -6.75 -9.43 6.43
CA SER A 99 -6.08 -9.89 7.64
C SER A 99 -6.19 -11.40 7.82
N ALA A 100 -7.08 -12.06 7.09
CA ALA A 100 -7.30 -13.50 7.26
C ALA A 100 -6.11 -14.28 6.72
N GLN A 101 -5.76 -15.36 7.40
CA GLN A 101 -4.72 -16.26 6.94
C GLN A 101 -5.17 -16.86 5.60
N GLY A 102 -4.29 -16.80 4.60
CA GLY A 102 -4.65 -17.25 3.27
C GLY A 102 -5.58 -16.30 2.54
N GLY A 103 -5.78 -15.08 3.06
CA GLY A 103 -6.63 -14.11 2.44
C GLY A 103 -6.02 -13.49 1.20
N THR A 104 -6.81 -12.67 0.53
CA THR A 104 -6.41 -12.11 -0.76
C THR A 104 -5.61 -10.82 -0.60
N MET A 105 -4.81 -10.54 -1.62
CA MET A 105 -4.12 -9.26 -1.76
C MET A 105 -4.34 -8.78 -3.19
N HIS A 106 -4.65 -7.50 -3.34
CA HIS A 106 -4.81 -6.91 -4.66
C HIS A 106 -4.31 -5.47 -4.64
N GLY A 107 -4.34 -4.81 -5.79
CA GLY A 107 -3.89 -3.44 -5.87
C GLY A 107 -4.85 -2.48 -5.20
N LEU A 108 -4.53 -1.19 -5.28
CA LEU A 108 -5.28 -0.16 -4.57
C LEU A 108 -6.67 0.09 -5.15
N CYS A 109 -6.91 -0.30 -6.39
CA CYS A 109 -8.23 -0.09 -6.99
C CYS A 109 -9.29 -0.93 -6.31
N MET A 110 -10.48 -0.36 -6.16
CA MET A 110 -11.57 -1.09 -5.54
C MET A 110 -11.99 -2.26 -6.44
N PRO A 111 -12.23 -3.44 -5.87
CA PRO A 111 -12.68 -4.59 -6.67
C PRO A 111 -14.06 -4.33 -7.25
N LYS A 112 -14.29 -4.93 -8.39
CA LYS A 112 -15.59 -4.80 -9.08
C LYS A 112 -16.57 -5.87 -8.65
#